data_114216ff6a27e71e7596db27ba7c375e
#
_entry.id   114216ff6a27e71e7596db27ba7c375e
#
_cell.length_a   1.000
_cell.length_b   1.000
_cell.length_c   1.000
_cell.angle_alpha   90.00
_cell.angle_beta   90.00
_cell.angle_gamma   90.00
#
_symmetry.space_group_name_H-M   'P 1'
#
loop_
_entity.id
_entity.type
_entity.pdbx_description
1 polymer ?
#
loop_
_entity_poly.entity_id
_entity_poly.type
_entity_poly.pdbx_seq_one_letter_code
_entity_poly.pdbx_strand_id
1 'polypeptide(L)' 'MAKGKVKWFNEAKGFGFITSEESGDVFVHYSSIQGSDFKTLAEGDTVSFDIEQGPKGPNAINVNKI' A
#
# COMPACT_ATOMS: atom_id res chain seq x y z
N MET A 1 -12.06 -3.13 4.96
CA MET A 1 -10.88 -3.36 4.13
C MET A 1 -11.09 -2.75 2.75
N ALA A 2 -10.13 -2.03 2.27
CA ALA A 2 -10.17 -1.46 0.93
C ALA A 2 -9.34 -2.32 -0.01
N LYS A 3 -9.58 -2.17 -1.30
CA LYS A 3 -8.80 -2.84 -2.34
C LYS A 3 -8.29 -1.80 -3.31
N GLY A 4 -7.13 -2.06 -3.86
CA GLY A 4 -6.56 -1.18 -4.86
C GLY A 4 -5.43 -1.85 -5.59
N LYS A 5 -4.80 -1.11 -6.49
CA LYS A 5 -3.64 -1.57 -7.22
C LYS A 5 -2.45 -0.70 -6.91
N VAL A 6 -1.29 -1.33 -6.86
CA VAL A 6 -0.04 -0.61 -6.62
C VAL A 6 0.25 0.28 -7.82
N LYS A 7 0.32 1.57 -7.57
CA LYS A 7 0.67 2.54 -8.61
C LYS A 7 2.17 2.50 -8.90
N TRP A 8 2.96 2.53 -7.83
CA TRP A 8 4.40 2.32 -7.90
C TRP A 8 4.92 2.05 -6.49
N PHE A 9 6.07 1.42 -6.41
CA PHE A 9 6.70 1.16 -5.12
C PHE A 9 8.22 1.22 -5.29
N ASN A 10 8.89 1.95 -4.39
CA ASN A 10 10.33 2.08 -4.40
C ASN A 10 10.93 1.22 -3.30
N GLU A 11 11.52 0.09 -3.67
CA GLU A 11 12.10 -0.85 -2.72
C GLU A 11 13.29 -0.26 -1.97
N ALA A 12 14.06 0.59 -2.62
CA ALA A 12 15.25 1.18 -2.01
C ALA A 12 14.87 2.13 -0.87
N LYS A 13 13.77 2.86 -1.05
CA LYS A 13 13.29 3.81 -0.04
C LYS A 13 12.24 3.19 0.88
N GLY A 14 11.63 2.09 0.46
CA GLY A 14 10.66 1.36 1.26
C GLY A 14 9.28 1.98 1.31
N PHE A 15 8.87 2.70 0.27
CA PHE A 15 7.54 3.28 0.24
C PHE A 15 7.01 3.39 -1.18
N GLY A 16 5.71 3.62 -1.30
CA GLY A 16 5.07 3.77 -2.58
C GLY A 16 3.64 4.25 -2.44
N PHE A 17 2.87 4.11 -3.51
CA PHE A 17 1.48 4.49 -3.52
C PHE A 17 0.60 3.39 -4.10
N ILE A 18 -0.60 3.29 -3.54
CA ILE A 18 -1.64 2.37 -4.00
C ILE A 18 -2.79 3.24 -4.50
N THR A 19 -3.30 2.94 -5.68
CA THR A 19 -4.50 3.59 -6.20
C THR A 19 -5.71 2.85 -5.67
N SER A 20 -6.42 3.48 -4.75
CA SER A 20 -7.64 2.93 -4.15
C SER A 20 -8.85 3.37 -4.95
N GLU A 21 -9.81 2.47 -5.11
CA GLU A 21 -11.07 2.82 -5.78
C GLU A 21 -11.87 3.86 -5.01
N GLU A 22 -11.74 3.87 -3.69
CA GLU A 22 -12.54 4.76 -2.84
C GLU A 22 -11.84 6.06 -2.49
N SER A 23 -10.53 6.01 -2.28
CA SER A 23 -9.79 7.14 -1.70
C SER A 23 -8.74 7.73 -2.62
N GLY A 24 -8.62 7.23 -3.84
CA GLY A 24 -7.57 7.67 -4.75
C GLY A 24 -6.21 7.15 -4.32
N ASP A 25 -5.19 7.95 -4.46
CA ASP A 25 -3.82 7.52 -4.11
C ASP A 25 -3.63 7.48 -2.60
N VAL A 26 -3.16 6.36 -2.11
CA VAL A 26 -2.92 6.13 -0.69
C VAL A 26 -1.44 5.78 -0.50
N PHE A 27 -0.79 6.41 0.46
CA PHE A 27 0.61 6.15 0.76
C PHE A 27 0.76 4.80 1.45
N VAL A 28 1.80 4.06 1.09
CA VAL A 28 2.11 2.78 1.71
C VAL A 28 3.60 2.73 2.05
N HIS A 29 3.92 2.26 3.26
CA HIS A 29 5.29 2.04 3.70
C HIS A 29 5.52 0.54 3.85
N TYR A 30 6.76 0.08 3.64
CA TYR A 30 7.07 -1.34 3.70
C TYR A 30 6.69 -1.98 5.03
N SER A 31 6.75 -1.22 6.12
CA SER A 31 6.37 -1.72 7.43
C SER A 31 4.88 -2.01 7.57
N SER A 32 4.08 -1.50 6.66
CA SER A 32 2.63 -1.75 6.65
C SER A 32 2.24 -2.95 5.80
N ILE A 33 3.20 -3.54 5.09
CA ILE A 33 2.96 -4.71 4.26
C ILE A 33 3.05 -5.96 5.11
N GLN A 34 2.00 -6.77 5.07
CA GLN A 34 1.97 -8.03 5.79
C GLN A 34 2.69 -9.12 4.98
N GLY A 35 3.26 -10.08 5.69
CA GLY A 35 3.95 -11.18 5.05
C GLY A 35 5.38 -11.31 5.55
N SER A 36 5.88 -12.54 5.62
CA SER A 36 7.19 -12.82 6.19
C SER A 36 8.32 -12.71 5.17
N ASP A 37 8.04 -12.97 3.91
CA ASP A 37 9.09 -13.14 2.93
C ASP A 37 9.33 -11.92 2.03
N PHE A 38 8.29 -11.21 1.67
CA PHE A 38 8.41 -10.10 0.74
C PHE A 38 7.62 -8.90 1.24
N LYS A 39 8.35 -7.86 1.64
CA LYS A 39 7.74 -6.58 2.02
C LYS A 39 7.87 -5.58 0.89
N THR A 40 7.68 -6.07 -0.32
CA THR A 40 7.72 -5.24 -1.52
C THR A 40 6.47 -5.47 -2.35
N LEU A 41 6.11 -4.46 -3.10
CA LEU A 41 4.96 -4.51 -3.99
C LEU A 41 5.43 -4.22 -5.41
N ALA A 42 4.84 -4.90 -6.37
CA ALA A 42 5.13 -4.64 -7.77
C ALA A 42 4.04 -3.75 -8.35
N GLU A 43 4.43 -2.90 -9.28
CA GLU A 43 3.48 -2.04 -9.98
C GLU A 43 2.38 -2.89 -10.63
N GLY A 44 1.14 -2.50 -10.36
CA GLY A 44 -0.03 -3.21 -10.89
C GLY A 44 -0.55 -4.35 -10.02
N ASP A 45 0.14 -4.67 -8.93
CA ASP A 45 -0.34 -5.72 -8.01
C ASP A 45 -1.65 -5.29 -7.37
N THR A 46 -2.57 -6.25 -7.24
CA THR A 46 -3.81 -6.02 -6.50
C THR A 46 -3.58 -6.35 -5.03
N VAL A 47 -3.97 -5.44 -4.17
CA VAL A 47 -3.76 -5.58 -2.73
C VAL A 47 -5.03 -5.21 -1.97
N SER A 48 -5.15 -5.78 -0.78
CA SER A 48 -6.17 -5.35 0.19
C SER A 48 -5.46 -4.63 1.34
N PHE A 49 -6.11 -3.65 1.91
CA PHE A 49 -5.50 -2.86 2.97
C PHE A 49 -6.58 -2.11 3.75
N ASP A 50 -6.17 -1.58 4.91
CA ASP A 50 -6.99 -0.66 5.67
C ASP A 50 -6.42 0.74 5.48
N ILE A 51 -7.28 1.75 5.64
CA ILE A 51 -6.88 3.13 5.49
C ILE A 51 -6.82 3.77 6.87
N GLU A 52 -5.68 4.41 7.17
CA GLU A 52 -5.50 5.16 8.39
C GLU A 52 -5.19 6.61 8.05
N GLN A 53 -5.87 7.54 8.70
CA GLN A 53 -5.61 8.95 8.50
C GLN A 53 -4.36 9.36 9.25
N GLY A 54 -3.38 9.85 8.53
CA GLY A 54 -2.12 10.34 9.10
C GLY A 54 -1.96 11.83 8.92
N PRO A 55 -0.88 12.40 9.46
CA PRO A 55 -0.60 13.84 9.34
C PRO A 55 -0.46 14.32 7.89
N LYS A 56 -0.05 13.43 7.01
CA LYS A 56 0.17 13.76 5.59
C LYS A 56 -0.96 13.28 4.69
N GLY A 57 -2.01 12.70 5.26
CA GLY A 57 -3.13 12.17 4.50
C GLY A 57 -3.36 10.69 4.76
N PRO A 58 -4.13 10.02 3.91
CA PRO A 58 -4.44 8.62 4.12
C PRO A 58 -3.24 7.72 3.88
N ASN A 59 -3.04 6.77 4.78
CA ASN A 59 -2.00 5.74 4.69
C ASN A 59 -2.65 4.37 4.59
N ALA A 60 -2.05 3.49 3.80
CA ALA A 60 -2.45 2.09 3.76
C ALA A 60 -1.74 1.33 4.88
N ILE A 61 -2.50 0.56 5.64
CA ILE A 61 -1.97 -0.32 6.68
C ILE A 61 -2.52 -1.72 6.48
N ASN A 62 -1.86 -2.70 7.08
CA ASN A 62 -2.25 -4.11 6.96
C ASN A 62 -2.40 -4.53 5.51
N VAL A 63 -1.42 -4.16 4.69
CA VAL A 63 -1.45 -4.41 3.25
C VAL A 63 -1.14 -5.87 2.96
N ASN A 64 -2.00 -6.52 2.20
CA ASN A 64 -1.82 -7.91 1.78
C ASN A 64 -2.02 -8.01 0.28
N LYS A 65 -1.19 -8.80 -0.36
CA LYS A 65 -1.41 -9.14 -1.77
C LYS A 65 -2.56 -10.11 -1.88
N ILE A 66 -3.39 -9.87 -2.86
CA ILE A 66 -4.52 -10.75 -3.14
C ILE A 66 -4.17 -11.72 -4.26
#